data_6bb8da39b7a6938c7467c2097cfdcd5d
#
_entry.id   6bb8da39b7a6938c7467c2097cfdcd5d
#
_cell.length_a   1.000
_cell.length_b   1.000
_cell.length_c   1.000
_cell.angle_alpha   90.00
_cell.angle_beta   90.00
_cell.angle_gamma   90.00
#
_symmetry.space_group_name_H-M   'P 1'
#
loop_
_entity.id
_entity.type
_entity.pdbx_description
1 polymer ?
#
loop_
_entity_poly.entity_id
_entity_poly.type
_entity_poly.pdbx_seq_one_letter_code
_entity_poly.pdbx_strand_id
1 'polypeptide(L)'
;MMGGVRSGLLGTEALALGGGDDSDDILGGGDSPGTLGINEAEPMSTAKIGYVKKDWDRDSPESTDPIVVSGATIDKLWDVLKNMAEWGEGGGRLEVVFPRDFATSQSVELKAHLIRRLVQWKEYDKVRDVEKSAWTSMYRKLMDHEDRHLEIAVEAAEQLANDLIGKTKDEGKAQQKAANARMRAAQKKLDDDTEHGQKKGVKYGDVILDLSKT
;
A
#
# COMPACT_ATOMS: atom_id res chain seq x y z
N MET A 1 40.20 -4.46 -3.79
CA MET A 1 39.54 -4.01 -5.01
C MET A 1 38.07 -3.88 -4.67
N MET A 2 37.58 -2.66 -4.57
CA MET A 2 36.19 -2.37 -4.23
C MET A 2 35.35 -2.40 -5.51
N GLY A 3 34.47 -3.38 -5.62
CA GLY A 3 33.51 -3.47 -6.70
C GLY A 3 32.28 -2.59 -6.39
N GLY A 4 32.14 -1.50 -7.11
CA GLY A 4 30.99 -0.62 -7.00
C GLY A 4 29.71 -1.30 -7.53
N VAL A 5 28.69 -1.40 -6.70
CA VAL A 5 27.37 -1.85 -7.07
C VAL A 5 26.68 -0.70 -7.81
N ARG A 6 26.35 -0.91 -9.08
CA ARG A 6 25.59 0.05 -9.86
C ARG A 6 24.11 -0.04 -9.45
N SER A 7 23.58 1.05 -8.92
CA SER A 7 22.14 1.25 -8.75
C SER A 7 21.45 1.25 -10.11
N GLY A 8 20.70 0.19 -10.40
CA GLY A 8 19.77 0.16 -11.51
C GLY A 8 18.48 0.87 -11.12
N LEU A 9 18.29 2.09 -11.61
CA LEU A 9 16.97 2.72 -11.65
C LEU A 9 16.08 1.91 -12.60
N LEU A 10 15.10 1.20 -12.08
CA LEU A 10 13.99 0.73 -12.87
C LEU A 10 12.74 1.54 -12.48
N GLY A 11 12.23 2.19 -13.49
CA GLY A 11 11.14 3.13 -13.39
C GLY A 11 9.83 2.47 -12.93
N THR A 12 9.12 3.18 -12.11
CA THR A 12 7.71 2.97 -11.83
C THR A 12 6.94 3.13 -13.13
N GLU A 13 6.49 2.03 -13.73
CA GLU A 13 5.51 2.10 -14.80
C GLU A 13 4.17 2.58 -14.24
N ALA A 14 3.84 3.80 -14.62
CA ALA A 14 2.52 4.36 -14.44
C ALA A 14 1.53 3.53 -15.28
N LEU A 15 0.58 2.88 -14.63
CA LEU A 15 -0.60 2.34 -15.28
C LEU A 15 -1.42 3.49 -15.88
N ALA A 16 -1.23 3.70 -17.17
CA ALA A 16 -2.05 4.60 -17.98
C ALA A 16 -3.43 3.96 -18.14
N LEU A 17 -4.44 4.59 -17.56
CA LEU A 17 -5.84 4.32 -17.88
C LEU A 17 -6.09 4.82 -19.30
N GLY A 18 -6.26 3.88 -20.23
CA GLY A 18 -6.63 4.14 -21.61
C GLY A 18 -8.01 4.80 -21.68
N GLY A 19 -8.07 6.04 -22.17
CA GLY A 19 -9.26 6.67 -22.68
C GLY A 19 -9.55 6.06 -24.05
N GLY A 20 -10.64 5.30 -24.18
CA GLY A 20 -11.20 4.91 -25.44
C GLY A 20 -12.00 6.07 -26.01
N ASP A 21 -11.53 6.60 -27.13
CA ASP A 21 -12.24 7.53 -27.98
C ASP A 21 -12.87 6.68 -29.11
N ASP A 22 -14.14 6.39 -28.99
CA ASP A 22 -14.92 5.77 -30.07
C ASP A 22 -15.89 6.80 -30.63
N SER A 23 -15.41 7.45 -31.71
CA SER A 23 -16.22 8.22 -32.63
C SER A 23 -16.82 7.27 -33.66
N ASP A 24 -18.09 6.96 -33.57
CA ASP A 24 -18.86 6.40 -34.70
C ASP A 24 -20.04 7.29 -35.03
N ASP A 25 -19.89 7.97 -36.15
CA ASP A 25 -20.95 8.62 -36.94
C ASP A 25 -21.98 7.59 -37.40
N ILE A 26 -23.24 7.75 -36.99
CA ILE A 26 -24.35 7.20 -37.76
C ILE A 26 -25.44 8.27 -37.91
N LEU A 27 -25.55 8.73 -39.14
CA LEU A 27 -26.72 9.47 -39.65
C LEU A 27 -27.92 8.53 -39.76
N GLY A 28 -29.04 8.93 -39.18
CA GLY A 28 -30.33 8.24 -39.37
C GLY A 28 -31.47 9.06 -38.81
N GLY A 29 -32.20 9.76 -39.71
CA GLY A 29 -33.32 10.61 -39.37
C GLY A 29 -34.56 9.86 -38.85
N GLY A 30 -35.36 10.54 -38.05
CA GLY A 30 -36.64 10.07 -37.54
C GLY A 30 -37.25 11.10 -36.59
N ASP A 31 -38.06 12.01 -37.17
CA ASP A 31 -38.90 12.95 -36.39
C ASP A 31 -39.90 12.20 -35.51
N SER A 32 -39.73 12.33 -34.20
CA SER A 32 -40.79 12.15 -33.22
C SER A 32 -40.63 13.19 -32.12
N PRO A 33 -41.65 13.96 -31.75
CA PRO A 33 -41.58 14.86 -30.61
C PRO A 33 -41.65 14.02 -29.35
N GLY A 34 -40.53 13.37 -29.01
CA GLY A 34 -40.34 12.68 -27.74
C GLY A 34 -40.06 13.72 -26.66
N THR A 35 -40.91 13.73 -25.69
CA THR A 35 -40.78 14.36 -24.37
C THR A 35 -39.33 14.41 -23.93
N LEU A 36 -38.75 15.61 -23.85
CA LEU A 36 -37.51 15.86 -23.18
C LEU A 36 -37.67 15.39 -21.73
N GLY A 37 -37.27 14.13 -21.48
CA GLY A 37 -37.02 13.66 -20.13
C GLY A 37 -35.90 14.53 -19.58
N ILE A 38 -36.27 15.53 -18.81
CA ILE A 38 -35.36 16.24 -17.93
C ILE A 38 -34.78 15.13 -17.06
N ASN A 39 -33.54 14.74 -17.31
CA ASN A 39 -32.77 14.01 -16.32
C ASN A 39 -32.70 14.94 -15.11
N GLU A 40 -33.66 14.79 -14.20
CA GLU A 40 -33.54 15.37 -12.88
C GLU A 40 -32.25 14.82 -12.32
N ALA A 41 -31.19 15.67 -12.32
CA ALA A 41 -29.98 15.39 -11.61
C ALA A 41 -30.40 15.04 -10.17
N GLU A 42 -30.17 13.80 -9.76
CA GLU A 42 -30.44 13.35 -8.39
C GLU A 42 -29.97 14.45 -7.45
N PRO A 43 -30.82 14.98 -6.55
CA PRO A 43 -30.43 16.07 -5.67
C PRO A 43 -29.18 15.63 -4.92
N MET A 44 -28.07 16.35 -5.14
CA MET A 44 -26.81 16.08 -4.46
C MET A 44 -27.09 15.97 -2.97
N SER A 45 -26.92 14.79 -2.40
CA SER A 45 -27.19 14.54 -0.99
C SER A 45 -26.41 15.53 -0.13
N THR A 46 -27.10 16.44 0.51
CA THR A 46 -26.51 17.39 1.48
C THR A 46 -26.23 16.74 2.83
N ALA A 47 -26.56 15.45 2.97
CA ALA A 47 -26.28 14.68 4.17
C ALA A 47 -24.78 14.70 4.48
N LYS A 48 -24.46 14.89 5.75
CA LYS A 48 -23.08 14.95 6.24
C LYS A 48 -22.76 13.72 7.06
N ILE A 49 -21.50 13.30 7.00
CA ILE A 49 -20.98 12.21 7.80
C ILE A 49 -21.01 12.61 9.28
N GLY A 50 -21.83 11.93 10.07
CA GLY A 50 -21.94 12.13 11.51
C GLY A 50 -21.14 11.09 12.31
N TYR A 51 -20.88 9.92 11.71
CA TYR A 51 -20.17 8.83 12.37
C TYR A 51 -19.28 8.06 11.37
N VAL A 52 -18.09 7.67 11.84
CA VAL A 52 -17.15 6.84 11.09
C VAL A 52 -16.91 5.55 11.88
N LYS A 53 -17.37 4.42 11.34
CA LYS A 53 -17.01 3.10 11.84
C LYS A 53 -15.61 2.77 11.32
N LYS A 54 -14.66 2.51 12.22
CA LYS A 54 -13.29 2.12 11.90
C LYS A 54 -13.23 0.60 11.72
N ASP A 55 -12.60 0.15 10.63
CA ASP A 55 -12.46 -1.26 10.29
C ASP A 55 -11.03 -1.56 9.85
N TRP A 56 -10.16 -1.80 10.82
CA TRP A 56 -8.80 -2.32 10.64
C TRP A 56 -8.24 -2.86 11.94
N ASP A 57 -7.32 -3.80 11.80
CA ASP A 57 -6.52 -4.32 12.90
C ASP A 57 -5.04 -4.32 12.47
N ARG A 58 -4.21 -3.54 13.16
CA ARG A 58 -2.76 -3.47 12.90
C ARG A 58 -2.07 -4.81 13.12
N ASP A 59 -2.50 -5.54 14.13
CA ASP A 59 -1.85 -6.78 14.56
C ASP A 59 -2.27 -7.97 13.68
N SER A 60 -3.36 -7.78 12.91
CA SER A 60 -3.89 -8.78 11.96
C SER A 60 -4.07 -8.17 10.57
N PRO A 61 -2.98 -7.84 9.83
CA PRO A 61 -3.06 -7.35 8.46
C PRO A 61 -3.80 -8.33 7.55
N GLU A 62 -4.51 -7.82 6.53
CA GLU A 62 -5.31 -8.64 5.60
C GLU A 62 -4.46 -9.58 4.75
N SER A 63 -3.20 -9.20 4.46
CA SER A 63 -2.28 -10.03 3.69
C SER A 63 -0.96 -10.20 4.44
N THR A 64 -0.67 -11.46 4.81
CA THR A 64 0.55 -11.84 5.52
C THR A 64 1.27 -13.01 4.85
N ASP A 65 0.83 -13.44 3.66
CA ASP A 65 1.44 -14.55 2.94
C ASP A 65 2.94 -14.28 2.69
N PRO A 66 3.85 -15.16 3.16
CA PRO A 66 5.27 -14.90 3.05
C PRO A 66 5.77 -14.98 1.61
N ILE A 67 6.81 -14.22 1.32
CA ILE A 67 7.58 -14.32 0.07
C ILE A 67 8.60 -15.44 0.25
N VAL A 68 8.26 -16.67 -0.17
CA VAL A 68 9.12 -17.83 0.06
C VAL A 68 10.34 -17.78 -0.85
N VAL A 69 11.54 -17.82 -0.25
CA VAL A 69 12.84 -17.85 -0.94
C VAL A 69 13.60 -19.12 -0.56
N SER A 70 14.42 -19.63 -1.49
CA SER A 70 15.16 -20.89 -1.30
C SER A 70 16.65 -20.68 -1.52
N GLY A 71 17.44 -21.29 -0.66
CA GLY A 71 18.91 -21.34 -0.75
C GLY A 71 19.46 -22.33 0.26
N ALA A 72 20.22 -23.33 -0.20
CA ALA A 72 20.75 -24.39 0.65
C ALA A 72 21.75 -23.90 1.72
N THR A 73 22.33 -22.73 1.50
CA THR A 73 23.20 -21.99 2.42
C THR A 73 22.84 -20.51 2.34
N ILE A 74 23.33 -19.74 3.31
CA ILE A 74 23.08 -18.29 3.32
C ILE A 74 23.68 -17.57 2.09
N ASP A 75 24.82 -18.06 1.55
CA ASP A 75 25.40 -17.50 0.31
C ASP A 75 24.48 -17.74 -0.89
N LYS A 76 23.90 -18.95 -0.98
CA LYS A 76 22.94 -19.27 -2.05
C LYS A 76 21.63 -18.49 -1.91
N LEU A 77 21.19 -18.27 -0.67
CA LEU A 77 20.07 -17.39 -0.37
C LEU A 77 20.37 -15.95 -0.78
N TRP A 78 21.57 -15.44 -0.48
CA TRP A 78 22.00 -14.11 -0.90
C TRP A 78 21.98 -13.93 -2.42
N ASP A 79 22.42 -14.98 -3.17
CA ASP A 79 22.34 -14.98 -4.64
C ASP A 79 20.92 -14.77 -5.17
N VAL A 80 19.88 -15.21 -4.43
CA VAL A 80 18.47 -14.96 -4.73
C VAL A 80 18.08 -13.55 -4.30
N LEU A 81 18.29 -13.20 -3.04
CA LEU A 81 17.84 -11.94 -2.44
C LEU A 81 18.37 -10.70 -3.15
N LYS A 82 19.66 -10.70 -3.52
CA LYS A 82 20.30 -9.56 -4.22
C LYS A 82 19.70 -9.22 -5.58
N ASN A 83 18.92 -10.16 -6.17
CA ASN A 83 18.23 -9.98 -7.44
C ASN A 83 16.72 -9.70 -7.28
N MET A 84 16.21 -9.68 -6.06
CA MET A 84 14.83 -9.31 -5.78
C MET A 84 14.71 -7.79 -5.70
N ALA A 85 13.59 -7.27 -6.18
CA ALA A 85 13.29 -5.84 -6.06
C ALA A 85 13.02 -5.44 -4.60
N GLU A 86 12.35 -6.33 -3.87
CA GLU A 86 11.91 -6.10 -2.48
C GLU A 86 12.02 -7.39 -1.67
N TRP A 87 12.39 -7.28 -0.38
CA TRP A 87 12.44 -8.39 0.56
C TRP A 87 11.24 -8.44 1.49
N GLY A 88 10.47 -7.36 1.52
CA GLY A 88 9.23 -7.22 2.27
C GLY A 88 8.26 -6.31 1.54
N GLU A 89 7.05 -6.26 2.05
CA GLU A 89 6.00 -5.37 1.60
C GLU A 89 5.17 -4.99 2.83
N GLY A 90 5.21 -3.73 3.20
CA GLY A 90 4.42 -3.15 4.27
C GLY A 90 3.55 -2.01 3.78
N GLY A 91 2.44 -1.72 4.47
CA GLY A 91 1.60 -0.58 4.15
C GLY A 91 0.13 -0.90 3.99
N GLY A 92 -0.52 -0.29 2.98
CA GLY A 92 -1.94 -0.53 2.76
C GLY A 92 -2.61 0.53 1.88
N ARG A 93 -3.95 0.49 1.86
CA ARG A 93 -4.81 1.48 1.23
C ARG A 93 -6.02 1.81 2.11
N LEU A 94 -6.55 3.00 1.98
CA LEU A 94 -7.73 3.46 2.71
C LEU A 94 -8.94 3.47 1.78
N GLU A 95 -10.08 3.00 2.29
CA GLU A 95 -11.35 2.96 1.58
C GLU A 95 -12.48 3.46 2.48
N VAL A 96 -13.29 4.40 1.97
CA VAL A 96 -14.50 4.87 2.64
C VAL A 96 -15.71 4.26 1.94
N VAL A 97 -16.45 3.44 2.67
CA VAL A 97 -17.65 2.77 2.17
C VAL A 97 -18.87 3.56 2.62
N PHE A 98 -19.64 4.08 1.64
CA PHE A 98 -20.90 4.76 1.87
C PHE A 98 -22.04 3.75 1.74
N PRO A 99 -22.86 3.53 2.78
CA PRO A 99 -24.01 2.63 2.69
C PRO A 99 -25.11 3.22 1.79
N ARG A 100 -26.02 2.37 1.35
CA ARG A 100 -27.14 2.79 0.47
C ARG A 100 -28.04 3.82 1.16
N ASP A 101 -28.23 3.70 2.47
CA ASP A 101 -29.04 4.56 3.31
C ASP A 101 -28.24 5.73 3.92
N PHE A 102 -27.10 6.09 3.36
CA PHE A 102 -26.21 7.14 3.89
C PHE A 102 -26.96 8.45 4.18
N ALA A 103 -27.96 8.82 3.37
CA ALA A 103 -28.72 10.05 3.56
C ALA A 103 -29.44 10.10 4.94
N THR A 104 -29.81 8.96 5.48
CA THR A 104 -30.49 8.83 6.77
C THR A 104 -29.58 8.37 7.90
N SER A 105 -28.70 7.41 7.62
CA SER A 105 -27.77 6.85 8.62
C SER A 105 -26.66 7.83 8.98
N GLN A 106 -26.26 8.69 8.05
CA GLN A 106 -25.13 9.62 8.18
C GLN A 106 -23.83 8.94 8.69
N SER A 107 -23.73 7.63 8.48
CA SER A 107 -22.58 6.83 8.89
C SER A 107 -21.82 6.30 7.68
N VAL A 108 -20.52 6.14 7.83
CA VAL A 108 -19.65 5.50 6.85
C VAL A 108 -18.77 4.48 7.53
N GLU A 109 -18.29 3.49 6.78
CA GLU A 109 -17.24 2.58 7.22
C GLU A 109 -15.93 3.00 6.56
N LEU A 110 -14.91 3.21 7.36
CA LEU A 110 -13.54 3.45 6.91
C LEU A 110 -12.72 2.20 7.11
N LYS A 111 -12.25 1.62 6.02
CA LYS A 111 -11.39 0.43 5.98
C LYS A 111 -9.95 0.84 5.70
N ALA A 112 -9.01 0.28 6.48
CA ALA A 112 -7.60 0.29 6.13
C ALA A 112 -7.18 -1.15 5.78
N HIS A 113 -6.98 -1.39 4.49
CA HIS A 113 -6.51 -2.67 3.97
C HIS A 113 -5.00 -2.75 4.18
N LEU A 114 -4.59 -3.34 5.30
CA LEU A 114 -3.20 -3.42 5.71
C LEU A 114 -2.52 -4.66 5.12
N ILE A 115 -1.27 -4.50 4.69
CA ILE A 115 -0.44 -5.56 4.10
C ILE A 115 0.87 -5.62 4.85
N ARG A 116 1.31 -6.84 5.22
CA ARG A 116 2.65 -7.11 5.73
C ARG A 116 3.11 -8.47 5.24
N ARG A 117 3.98 -8.47 4.23
CA ARG A 117 4.56 -9.68 3.66
C ARG A 117 6.07 -9.62 3.82
N LEU A 118 6.68 -10.67 4.30
CA LEU A 118 8.12 -10.74 4.55
C LEU A 118 8.70 -11.96 3.85
N VAL A 119 9.98 -11.88 3.47
CA VAL A 119 10.70 -13.05 2.96
C VAL A 119 10.74 -14.14 4.01
N GLN A 120 10.57 -15.38 3.57
CA GLN A 120 10.70 -16.58 4.39
C GLN A 120 11.75 -17.51 3.76
N TRP A 121 12.80 -17.83 4.50
CA TRP A 121 13.82 -18.76 4.03
C TRP A 121 13.36 -20.21 4.23
N LYS A 122 13.11 -20.91 3.11
CA LYS A 122 12.58 -22.28 3.10
C LYS A 122 13.46 -23.29 3.84
N GLU A 123 14.79 -23.15 3.77
CA GLU A 123 15.75 -24.07 4.35
C GLU A 123 16.26 -23.63 5.74
N TYR A 124 15.69 -22.59 6.35
CA TYR A 124 16.13 -22.00 7.61
C TYR A 124 16.43 -23.02 8.72
N ASP A 125 15.59 -24.03 8.90
CA ASP A 125 15.76 -25.02 9.97
C ASP A 125 16.96 -25.94 9.75
N LYS A 126 17.44 -26.08 8.50
CA LYS A 126 18.46 -27.03 8.08
C LYS A 126 19.87 -26.45 8.02
N VAL A 127 20.00 -25.13 8.19
CA VAL A 127 21.29 -24.44 8.08
C VAL A 127 21.98 -24.30 9.44
N ARG A 128 23.27 -23.92 9.42
CA ARG A 128 24.08 -23.74 10.63
C ARG A 128 23.57 -22.60 11.50
N ASP A 129 23.80 -22.65 12.80
CA ASP A 129 23.34 -21.64 13.75
C ASP A 129 23.91 -20.24 13.46
N VAL A 130 25.13 -20.15 12.93
CA VAL A 130 25.72 -18.88 12.51
C VAL A 130 24.93 -18.25 11.35
N GLU A 131 24.48 -19.05 10.39
CA GLU A 131 23.65 -18.61 9.26
C GLU A 131 22.26 -18.19 9.74
N LYS A 132 21.66 -18.96 10.68
CA LYS A 132 20.41 -18.58 11.35
C LYS A 132 20.51 -17.25 12.07
N SER A 133 21.64 -17.01 12.76
CA SER A 133 21.87 -15.77 13.48
C SER A 133 21.96 -14.57 12.54
N ALA A 134 22.70 -14.69 11.44
CA ALA A 134 22.81 -13.64 10.42
C ALA A 134 21.44 -13.32 9.79
N TRP A 135 20.70 -14.37 9.39
CA TRP A 135 19.32 -14.22 8.88
C TRP A 135 18.40 -13.54 9.87
N THR A 136 18.35 -14.02 11.11
CA THR A 136 17.45 -13.49 12.14
C THR A 136 17.74 -12.02 12.45
N SER A 137 19.02 -11.62 12.43
CA SER A 137 19.41 -10.22 12.62
C SER A 137 18.87 -9.32 11.52
N MET A 138 19.06 -9.71 10.25
CA MET A 138 18.50 -9.00 9.09
C MET A 138 16.97 -9.00 9.13
N TYR A 139 16.35 -10.15 9.36
CA TYR A 139 14.89 -10.32 9.34
C TYR A 139 14.17 -9.43 10.34
N ARG A 140 14.72 -9.26 11.55
CA ARG A 140 14.16 -8.32 12.55
C ARG A 140 14.17 -6.88 12.04
N LYS A 141 15.24 -6.46 11.40
CA LYS A 141 15.35 -5.12 10.82
C LYS A 141 14.38 -4.90 9.66
N LEU A 142 14.22 -5.92 8.82
CA LEU A 142 13.20 -5.92 7.77
C LEU A 142 11.80 -5.78 8.37
N MET A 143 11.49 -6.57 9.38
CA MET A 143 10.20 -6.50 10.07
C MET A 143 9.94 -5.11 10.67
N ASP A 144 10.94 -4.51 11.35
CA ASP A 144 10.83 -3.15 11.90
C ASP A 144 10.57 -2.11 10.79
N HIS A 145 11.15 -2.29 9.59
CA HIS A 145 10.95 -1.42 8.43
C HIS A 145 9.51 -1.54 7.90
N GLU A 146 9.05 -2.76 7.63
CA GLU A 146 7.70 -3.02 7.11
C GLU A 146 6.61 -2.63 8.14
N ASP A 147 6.85 -2.85 9.42
CA ASP A 147 5.95 -2.39 10.48
C ASP A 147 5.83 -0.86 10.51
N ARG A 148 6.88 -0.11 10.12
CA ARG A 148 6.77 1.35 9.99
C ARG A 148 5.85 1.75 8.82
N HIS A 149 5.87 1.02 7.71
CA HIS A 149 4.90 1.23 6.61
C HIS A 149 3.46 1.01 7.08
N LEU A 150 3.21 -0.03 7.90
CA LEU A 150 1.90 -0.25 8.52
C LEU A 150 1.49 0.90 9.44
N GLU A 151 2.42 1.39 10.27
CA GLU A 151 2.15 2.54 11.16
C GLU A 151 1.72 3.77 10.36
N ILE A 152 2.41 4.08 9.26
CA ILE A 152 2.06 5.19 8.37
C ILE A 152 0.64 5.02 7.83
N ALA A 153 0.23 3.80 7.46
CA ALA A 153 -1.11 3.52 6.97
C ALA A 153 -2.18 3.71 8.07
N VAL A 154 -1.91 3.24 9.28
CA VAL A 154 -2.81 3.42 10.44
C VAL A 154 -2.91 4.90 10.84
N GLU A 155 -1.80 5.62 10.92
CA GLU A 155 -1.78 7.07 11.20
C GLU A 155 -2.64 7.83 10.17
N ALA A 156 -2.52 7.48 8.88
CA ALA A 156 -3.31 8.08 7.81
C ALA A 156 -4.81 7.74 7.92
N ALA A 157 -5.16 6.51 8.34
CA ALA A 157 -6.53 6.08 8.58
C ALA A 157 -7.16 6.86 9.75
N GLU A 158 -6.45 7.01 10.86
CA GLU A 158 -6.90 7.78 12.02
C GLU A 158 -7.15 9.25 11.66
N GLN A 159 -6.23 9.86 10.91
CA GLN A 159 -6.39 11.23 10.44
C GLN A 159 -7.62 11.36 9.51
N LEU A 160 -7.77 10.43 8.56
CA LEU A 160 -8.91 10.43 7.64
C LEU A 160 -10.23 10.28 8.40
N ALA A 161 -10.31 9.39 9.41
CA ALA A 161 -11.52 9.24 10.22
C ALA A 161 -11.98 10.57 10.83
N ASN A 162 -11.04 11.38 11.33
CA ASN A 162 -11.33 12.69 11.88
C ASN A 162 -11.73 13.71 10.79
N ASP A 163 -11.04 13.69 9.64
CA ASP A 163 -11.28 14.60 8.51
C ASP A 163 -12.62 14.37 7.84
N LEU A 164 -13.23 13.18 7.96
CA LEU A 164 -14.50 12.81 7.36
C LEU A 164 -15.72 13.40 8.06
N ILE A 165 -15.64 13.62 9.38
CA ILE A 165 -16.80 14.12 10.16
C ILE A 165 -17.25 15.49 9.61
N GLY A 166 -18.57 15.62 9.41
CA GLY A 166 -19.21 16.84 8.87
C GLY A 166 -19.06 17.03 7.35
N LYS A 167 -18.40 16.10 6.63
CA LYS A 167 -18.24 16.13 5.19
C LYS A 167 -19.45 15.53 4.48
N THR A 168 -19.78 16.04 3.31
CA THR A 168 -20.71 15.40 2.36
C THR A 168 -20.06 14.16 1.75
N LYS A 169 -20.83 13.35 1.02
CA LYS A 169 -20.32 12.17 0.31
C LYS A 169 -19.18 12.49 -0.65
N ASP A 170 -19.31 13.56 -1.43
CA ASP A 170 -18.29 13.92 -2.43
C ASP A 170 -17.04 14.51 -1.80
N GLU A 171 -17.20 15.34 -0.76
CA GLU A 171 -16.08 15.81 0.06
C GLU A 171 -15.35 14.62 0.73
N GLY A 172 -16.11 13.63 1.24
CA GLY A 172 -15.53 12.42 1.86
C GLY A 172 -14.70 11.60 0.87
N LYS A 173 -15.18 11.42 -0.37
CA LYS A 173 -14.38 10.78 -1.43
C LYS A 173 -13.12 11.57 -1.78
N ALA A 174 -13.21 12.89 -1.82
CA ALA A 174 -12.06 13.76 -2.06
C ALA A 174 -11.03 13.63 -0.91
N GLN A 175 -11.49 13.61 0.35
CA GLN A 175 -10.63 13.38 1.52
C GLN A 175 -9.95 12.00 1.47
N GLN A 176 -10.67 10.94 1.11
CA GLN A 176 -10.08 9.60 0.92
C GLN A 176 -8.96 9.62 -0.12
N LYS A 177 -9.20 10.24 -1.29
CA LYS A 177 -8.19 10.35 -2.35
C LYS A 177 -6.94 11.10 -1.87
N ALA A 178 -7.13 12.23 -1.18
CA ALA A 178 -6.06 13.03 -0.61
C ALA A 178 -5.28 12.27 0.48
N ALA A 179 -5.98 11.55 1.37
CA ALA A 179 -5.35 10.75 2.42
C ALA A 179 -4.49 9.62 1.85
N ASN A 180 -5.00 8.88 0.84
CA ASN A 180 -4.20 7.86 0.15
C ASN A 180 -2.98 8.45 -0.55
N ALA A 181 -3.07 9.65 -1.13
CA ALA A 181 -1.91 10.32 -1.74
C ALA A 181 -0.86 10.72 -0.70
N ARG A 182 -1.28 11.31 0.44
CA ARG A 182 -0.38 11.65 1.55
C ARG A 182 0.30 10.42 2.14
N MET A 183 -0.46 9.34 2.36
CA MET A 183 0.05 8.07 2.88
C MET A 183 1.15 7.50 1.95
N ARG A 184 0.88 7.39 0.64
CA ARG A 184 1.90 6.93 -0.32
C ARG A 184 3.14 7.82 -0.36
N ALA A 185 2.97 9.13 -0.25
CA ALA A 185 4.11 10.05 -0.18
C ALA A 185 4.95 9.83 1.09
N ALA A 186 4.32 9.56 2.23
CA ALA A 186 5.01 9.25 3.48
C ALA A 186 5.74 7.91 3.44
N GLN A 187 5.13 6.88 2.84
CA GLN A 187 5.76 5.58 2.61
C GLN A 187 6.98 5.71 1.70
N LYS A 188 6.80 6.38 0.55
CA LYS A 188 7.94 6.68 -0.35
C LYS A 188 9.05 7.45 0.35
N LYS A 189 8.72 8.42 1.20
CA LYS A 189 9.73 9.15 1.96
C LYS A 189 10.50 8.26 2.92
N LEU A 190 9.84 7.30 3.57
CA LEU A 190 10.51 6.31 4.41
C LEU A 190 11.52 5.49 3.58
N ASP A 191 11.10 4.99 2.42
CA ASP A 191 11.97 4.23 1.51
C ASP A 191 13.16 5.05 1.04
N ASP A 192 12.93 6.29 0.60
CA ASP A 192 13.99 7.21 0.16
C ASP A 192 14.97 7.53 1.31
N ASP A 193 14.47 7.81 2.52
CA ASP A 193 15.29 8.15 3.69
C ASP A 193 16.14 6.95 4.17
N THR A 194 15.64 5.74 4.00
CA THR A 194 16.29 4.50 4.46
C THR A 194 16.95 3.70 3.34
N GLU A 195 16.90 4.20 2.07
CA GLU A 195 17.35 3.45 0.89
C GLU A 195 16.69 2.05 0.86
N HIS A 196 15.35 2.00 0.98
CA HIS A 196 14.55 0.77 1.12
C HIS A 196 15.02 -0.13 2.27
N GLY A 197 15.29 0.47 3.43
CA GLY A 197 15.78 -0.22 4.62
C GLY A 197 17.27 -0.52 4.63
N GLN A 198 18.02 -0.31 3.55
CA GLN A 198 19.45 -0.72 3.45
C GLN A 198 20.43 0.28 4.05
N LYS A 199 20.02 1.52 4.29
CA LYS A 199 20.88 2.58 4.80
C LYS A 199 21.33 2.30 6.23
N LYS A 200 22.66 2.28 6.44
CA LYS A 200 23.25 2.01 7.74
C LYS A 200 23.10 3.15 8.73
N GLY A 201 22.85 2.82 9.99
CA GLY A 201 22.85 3.76 11.10
C GLY A 201 21.66 4.71 11.14
N VAL A 202 20.60 4.43 10.40
CA VAL A 202 19.35 5.18 10.47
C VAL A 202 18.24 4.33 11.06
N LYS A 203 17.28 4.99 11.71
CA LYS A 203 16.09 4.31 12.22
C LYS A 203 15.33 3.65 11.06
N TYR A 204 14.88 2.41 11.23
CA TYR A 204 14.24 1.58 10.20
C TYR A 204 15.14 1.20 9.02
N GLY A 205 16.45 1.44 9.13
CA GLY A 205 17.47 0.96 8.20
C GLY A 205 18.19 -0.27 8.72
N ASP A 206 19.43 -0.50 8.23
CA ASP A 206 20.27 -1.66 8.60
C ASP A 206 19.69 -3.03 8.21
N VAL A 207 18.78 -3.08 7.22
CA VAL A 207 18.27 -4.34 6.63
C VAL A 207 19.37 -4.92 5.74
N ILE A 208 20.34 -5.56 6.37
CA ILE A 208 21.56 -6.06 5.72
C ILE A 208 21.82 -7.49 6.15
N LEU A 209 21.98 -8.38 5.18
CA LEU A 209 22.43 -9.74 5.43
C LEU A 209 23.97 -9.76 5.55
N ASP A 210 24.47 -9.80 6.79
CA ASP A 210 25.91 -9.82 7.09
C ASP A 210 26.48 -11.22 6.91
N LEU A 211 27.21 -11.42 5.82
CA LEU A 211 27.88 -12.69 5.50
C LEU A 211 29.30 -12.79 6.08
N SER A 212 29.83 -11.75 6.73
CA SER A 212 31.23 -11.72 7.21
C SER A 212 31.50 -12.70 8.36
N LYS A 213 30.44 -13.23 8.98
CA LYS A 213 30.50 -14.13 10.14
C LYS A 213 30.03 -15.55 9.84
N THR A 214 29.69 -15.84 8.58
CA THR A 214 29.19 -17.15 8.12
C THR A 214 30.27 -17.95 7.35
#